data_399300a4fd34dee5df3eeaaf6f4970e5
#
_entry.id   399300a4fd34dee5df3eeaaf6f4970e5
#
_cell.length_a   1.000
_cell.length_b   1.000
_cell.length_c   1.000
_cell.angle_alpha   90.00
_cell.angle_beta   90.00
_cell.angle_gamma   90.00
#
_symmetry.space_group_name_H-M   'P 1'
#
loop_
_entity.id
_entity.type
_entity.pdbx_description
1 polymer ?
#
loop_
_entity_poly.entity_id
_entity_poly.type
_entity_poly.pdbx_seq_one_letter_code
_entity_poly.pdbx_strand_id
1 'polypeptide(L)'
;MAGLSNRTPTADIQFAADGFRLKGTLHLPAADNPPVVIGCHGLLSDRSSPKQIALAEACNALGLAFFRFDHRGCGESTGRLEAVTSLEGRASDLLHAIHLLESRPGLGKQIGLFGSSMGGAVCLRVASERPVAAVVTFAAPVRSLPLERPGRGTQASPERSRMASVLREAFDLGGALGRVRNILVVHGEADELVPLSHAHEIIGHAGEPKRLLVQKGGDHLMSAATHQAEFIREASLWLSNGLKHVRPSPISRPRTA
;
A
#
# COMPACT_ATOMS: atom_id res chain seq x y z
N MET A 1 28.14 10.26 -26.47
CA MET A 1 27.60 8.96 -26.02
C MET A 1 26.24 9.24 -25.39
N ALA A 2 25.17 8.85 -26.09
CA ALA A 2 23.81 9.05 -25.58
C ALA A 2 23.58 8.11 -24.40
N GLY A 3 23.30 8.69 -23.23
CA GLY A 3 22.91 7.92 -22.03
C GLY A 3 21.61 7.20 -22.33
N LEU A 4 21.65 5.89 -22.48
CA LEU A 4 20.48 5.03 -22.49
C LEU A 4 19.78 5.23 -21.15
N SER A 5 18.65 5.94 -21.19
CA SER A 5 17.71 5.99 -20.07
C SER A 5 17.26 4.54 -19.78
N ASN A 6 17.81 3.95 -18.75
CA ASN A 6 17.53 2.58 -18.31
C ASN A 6 16.18 2.56 -17.61
N ARG A 7 15.12 3.02 -18.31
CA ARG A 7 13.75 2.94 -17.78
C ARG A 7 13.33 1.48 -17.81
N THR A 8 12.96 0.96 -16.65
CA THR A 8 12.38 -0.37 -16.50
C THR A 8 11.16 -0.53 -17.43
N PRO A 9 11.01 -1.65 -18.16
CA PRO A 9 9.85 -1.90 -19.00
C PRO A 9 8.56 -1.78 -18.19
N THR A 10 7.58 -1.07 -18.72
CA THR A 10 6.25 -0.92 -18.12
C THR A 10 5.17 -1.40 -19.07
N ALA A 11 4.11 -1.96 -18.54
CA ALA A 11 2.91 -2.33 -19.27
C ALA A 11 1.68 -1.71 -18.60
N ASP A 12 0.87 -1.00 -19.39
CA ASP A 12 -0.42 -0.52 -18.91
C ASP A 12 -1.43 -1.67 -18.91
N ILE A 13 -2.16 -1.77 -17.82
CA ILE A 13 -3.15 -2.82 -17.59
C ILE A 13 -4.49 -2.18 -17.24
N GLN A 14 -5.54 -2.72 -17.82
CA GLN A 14 -6.92 -2.40 -17.49
C GLN A 14 -7.61 -3.66 -17.00
N PHE A 15 -8.36 -3.56 -15.91
CA PHE A 15 -9.09 -4.69 -15.33
C PHE A 15 -10.42 -4.25 -14.71
N ALA A 16 -11.31 -5.20 -14.50
CA ALA A 16 -12.62 -4.95 -13.90
C ALA A 16 -12.62 -5.28 -12.41
N ALA A 17 -13.31 -4.47 -11.61
CA ALA A 17 -13.59 -4.69 -10.20
C ALA A 17 -14.99 -4.16 -9.86
N ASP A 18 -15.93 -5.01 -9.47
CA ASP A 18 -17.29 -4.65 -9.04
C ASP A 18 -18.02 -3.70 -10.02
N GLY A 19 -17.89 -3.93 -11.33
CA GLY A 19 -18.47 -3.07 -12.35
C GLY A 19 -17.68 -1.80 -12.69
N PHE A 20 -16.58 -1.53 -11.99
CA PHE A 20 -15.64 -0.46 -12.34
C PHE A 20 -14.54 -0.98 -13.25
N ARG A 21 -14.06 -0.10 -14.15
CA ARG A 21 -12.88 -0.32 -14.97
C ARG A 21 -11.71 0.39 -14.31
N LEU A 22 -10.73 -0.38 -13.85
CA LEU A 22 -9.55 0.14 -13.17
C LEU A 22 -8.35 0.14 -14.11
N LYS A 23 -7.47 1.13 -13.92
CA LYS A 23 -6.23 1.32 -14.68
C LYS A 23 -5.02 1.14 -13.79
N GLY A 24 -4.01 0.45 -14.29
CA GLY A 24 -2.74 0.26 -13.59
C GLY A 24 -1.56 0.22 -14.53
N THR A 25 -0.36 0.33 -13.97
CA THR A 25 0.92 0.22 -14.65
C THR A 25 1.75 -0.84 -13.94
N LEU A 26 2.14 -1.87 -14.67
CA LEU A 26 3.02 -2.94 -14.21
C LEU A 26 4.46 -2.64 -14.63
N HIS A 27 5.36 -2.56 -13.66
CA HIS A 27 6.80 -2.46 -13.84
C HIS A 27 7.40 -3.86 -13.78
N LEU A 28 8.15 -4.24 -14.80
CA LEU A 28 8.72 -5.58 -14.94
C LEU A 28 10.24 -5.54 -14.81
N PRO A 29 10.84 -6.28 -13.87
CA PRO A 29 12.28 -6.46 -13.82
C PRO A 29 12.76 -7.44 -14.90
N ALA A 30 14.06 -7.46 -15.16
CA ALA A 30 14.69 -8.49 -16.00
C ALA A 30 14.88 -9.80 -15.20
N ALA A 31 13.78 -10.43 -14.79
CA ALA A 31 13.77 -11.66 -14.00
C ALA A 31 12.63 -12.57 -14.47
N ASP A 32 12.84 -13.88 -14.41
CA ASP A 32 11.80 -14.86 -14.74
C ASP A 32 10.83 -15.04 -13.56
N ASN A 33 9.54 -14.98 -13.83
CA ASN A 33 8.46 -15.15 -12.84
C ASN A 33 8.70 -14.33 -11.55
N PRO A 34 8.96 -13.02 -11.66
CA PRO A 34 9.25 -12.19 -10.50
C PRO A 34 8.06 -12.14 -9.54
N PRO A 35 8.29 -12.21 -8.21
CA PRO A 35 7.25 -11.93 -7.24
C PRO A 35 6.79 -10.48 -7.39
N VAL A 36 5.54 -10.19 -6.97
CA VAL A 36 4.88 -8.93 -7.28
C VAL A 36 4.60 -8.11 -6.03
N VAL A 37 4.94 -6.83 -6.05
CA VAL A 37 4.48 -5.84 -5.09
C VAL A 37 3.32 -5.07 -5.69
N ILE A 38 2.24 -4.86 -4.93
CA ILE A 38 1.11 -4.03 -5.34
C ILE A 38 1.10 -2.76 -4.50
N GLY A 39 1.09 -1.60 -5.17
CA GLY A 39 1.07 -0.27 -4.55
C GLY A 39 -0.33 0.32 -4.50
N CYS A 40 -0.80 0.70 -3.31
CA CYS A 40 -2.06 1.38 -3.04
C CYS A 40 -1.80 2.84 -2.67
N HIS A 41 -2.33 3.76 -3.45
CA HIS A 41 -2.17 5.20 -3.24
C HIS A 41 -3.08 5.76 -2.14
N GLY A 42 -2.76 6.95 -1.64
CA GLY A 42 -3.55 7.68 -0.65
C GLY A 42 -4.93 8.14 -1.16
N LEU A 43 -5.74 8.72 -0.27
CA LEU A 43 -7.13 9.06 -0.55
C LEU A 43 -7.29 10.02 -1.74
N LEU A 44 -6.50 11.09 -1.77
CA LEU A 44 -6.54 12.17 -2.78
C LEU A 44 -5.38 12.06 -3.79
N SER A 45 -4.92 10.85 -4.07
CA SER A 45 -3.80 10.56 -4.97
C SER A 45 -4.24 9.58 -6.05
N ASP A 46 -3.30 9.17 -6.88
CA ASP A 46 -3.46 8.18 -7.93
C ASP A 46 -2.16 7.37 -8.15
N ARG A 47 -2.14 6.50 -9.17
CA ARG A 47 -0.98 5.67 -9.53
C ARG A 47 0.26 6.45 -9.97
N SER A 48 0.13 7.75 -10.29
CA SER A 48 1.26 8.61 -10.70
C SER A 48 2.09 9.13 -9.51
N SER A 49 1.73 8.76 -8.27
CA SER A 49 2.45 9.16 -7.06
C SER A 49 3.97 8.95 -7.20
N PRO A 50 4.80 10.01 -7.05
CA PRO A 50 6.26 9.90 -7.17
C PRO A 50 6.85 8.86 -6.21
N LYS A 51 6.29 8.74 -5.00
CA LYS A 51 6.69 7.75 -3.99
C LYS A 51 6.50 6.31 -4.49
N GLN A 52 5.39 6.03 -5.17
CA GLN A 52 5.16 4.70 -5.74
C GLN A 52 6.08 4.41 -6.93
N ILE A 53 6.33 5.42 -7.78
CA ILE A 53 7.23 5.27 -8.93
C ILE A 53 8.66 4.96 -8.45
N ALA A 54 9.18 5.73 -7.51
CA ALA A 54 10.51 5.51 -6.97
C ALA A 54 10.65 4.15 -6.27
N LEU A 55 9.62 3.72 -5.52
CA LEU A 55 9.62 2.39 -4.90
C LEU A 55 9.55 1.27 -5.96
N ALA A 56 8.79 1.47 -7.04
CA ALA A 56 8.72 0.50 -8.14
C ALA A 56 10.08 0.30 -8.81
N GLU A 57 10.82 1.39 -9.06
CA GLU A 57 12.17 1.34 -9.62
C GLU A 57 13.13 0.59 -8.68
N ALA A 58 13.10 0.87 -7.38
CA ALA A 58 13.92 0.17 -6.39
C ALA A 58 13.56 -1.31 -6.28
N CYS A 59 12.28 -1.66 -6.30
CA CYS A 59 11.81 -3.05 -6.31
C CYS A 59 12.27 -3.79 -7.58
N ASN A 60 12.18 -3.15 -8.75
CA ASN A 60 12.65 -3.74 -10.01
C ASN A 60 14.16 -4.01 -9.98
N ALA A 61 14.95 -3.10 -9.44
CA ALA A 61 16.40 -3.30 -9.26
C ALA A 61 16.72 -4.52 -8.37
N LEU A 62 15.80 -4.89 -7.49
CA LEU A 62 15.87 -6.08 -6.65
C LEU A 62 15.18 -7.32 -7.27
N GLY A 63 14.76 -7.27 -8.53
CA GLY A 63 14.11 -8.39 -9.23
C GLY A 63 12.66 -8.64 -8.83
N LEU A 64 11.95 -7.65 -8.30
CA LEU A 64 10.53 -7.69 -7.99
C LEU A 64 9.73 -6.94 -9.05
N ALA A 65 8.64 -7.49 -9.54
CA ALA A 65 7.65 -6.73 -10.29
C ALA A 65 6.89 -5.78 -9.35
N PHE A 66 6.44 -4.64 -9.89
CA PHE A 66 5.64 -3.69 -9.11
C PHE A 66 4.42 -3.25 -9.91
N PHE A 67 3.23 -3.43 -9.33
CA PHE A 67 1.98 -2.98 -9.92
C PHE A 67 1.40 -1.83 -9.11
N ARG A 68 1.24 -0.68 -9.73
CA ARG A 68 0.55 0.49 -9.18
C ARG A 68 -0.70 0.74 -9.99
N PHE A 69 -1.82 0.98 -9.34
CA PHE A 69 -3.10 1.17 -10.00
C PHE A 69 -3.92 2.29 -9.36
N ASP A 70 -4.88 2.81 -10.09
CA ASP A 70 -5.85 3.78 -9.62
C ASP A 70 -7.04 3.05 -9.01
N HIS A 71 -7.35 3.30 -7.74
CA HIS A 71 -8.59 2.86 -7.14
C HIS A 71 -9.81 3.45 -7.85
N ARG A 72 -11.00 2.82 -7.67
CA ARG A 72 -12.27 3.35 -8.21
C ARG A 72 -12.42 4.84 -7.91
N GLY A 73 -12.83 5.63 -8.90
CA GLY A 73 -13.02 7.06 -8.78
C GLY A 73 -11.75 7.90 -8.75
N CYS A 74 -10.56 7.29 -8.93
CA CYS A 74 -9.27 7.98 -8.94
C CYS A 74 -8.58 7.87 -10.32
N GLY A 75 -7.73 8.85 -10.64
CA GLY A 75 -6.91 8.86 -11.86
C GLY A 75 -7.71 8.58 -13.12
N GLU A 76 -7.36 7.50 -13.83
CA GLU A 76 -8.04 7.06 -15.05
C GLU A 76 -9.05 5.91 -14.81
N SER A 77 -9.26 5.50 -13.57
CA SER A 77 -10.27 4.51 -13.21
C SER A 77 -11.67 5.13 -13.19
N THR A 78 -12.68 4.34 -13.56
CA THR A 78 -14.07 4.84 -13.61
C THR A 78 -14.65 5.08 -12.23
N GLY A 79 -15.70 5.91 -12.16
CA GLY A 79 -16.38 6.33 -10.95
C GLY A 79 -16.13 7.80 -10.62
N ARG A 80 -16.82 8.31 -9.63
CA ARG A 80 -16.58 9.64 -9.04
C ARG A 80 -16.12 9.44 -7.61
N LEU A 81 -14.97 9.99 -7.26
CA LEU A 81 -14.29 9.80 -5.97
C LEU A 81 -15.25 9.92 -4.78
N GLU A 82 -16.04 10.99 -4.73
CA GLU A 82 -16.96 11.27 -3.62
C GLU A 82 -18.14 10.31 -3.53
N ALA A 83 -18.46 9.62 -4.62
CA ALA A 83 -19.60 8.70 -4.69
C ALA A 83 -19.23 7.25 -4.37
N VAL A 84 -17.98 6.85 -4.67
CA VAL A 84 -17.61 5.44 -4.66
C VAL A 84 -16.48 5.08 -3.69
N THR A 85 -15.86 6.09 -3.04
CA THR A 85 -14.73 5.85 -2.13
C THR A 85 -15.22 5.37 -0.76
N SER A 86 -14.76 4.20 -0.38
CA SER A 86 -14.82 3.65 0.98
C SER A 86 -13.59 2.76 1.22
N LEU A 87 -13.33 2.37 2.46
CA LEU A 87 -12.29 1.40 2.78
C LEU A 87 -12.57 0.06 2.08
N GLU A 88 -13.79 -0.45 2.20
CA GLU A 88 -14.20 -1.75 1.64
C GLU A 88 -14.17 -1.75 0.11
N GLY A 89 -14.63 -0.67 -0.54
CA GLY A 89 -14.56 -0.53 -1.99
C GLY A 89 -13.12 -0.58 -2.50
N ARG A 90 -12.19 0.11 -1.84
CA ARG A 90 -10.76 0.08 -2.18
C ARG A 90 -10.10 -1.25 -1.83
N ALA A 91 -10.52 -1.92 -0.75
CA ALA A 91 -10.07 -3.27 -0.43
C ALA A 91 -10.50 -4.28 -1.49
N SER A 92 -11.73 -4.17 -2.00
CA SER A 92 -12.21 -4.96 -3.13
C SER A 92 -11.38 -4.71 -4.40
N ASP A 93 -11.05 -3.45 -4.72
CA ASP A 93 -10.16 -3.12 -5.84
C ASP A 93 -8.81 -3.83 -5.73
N LEU A 94 -8.20 -3.81 -4.53
CA LEU A 94 -6.94 -4.48 -4.27
C LEU A 94 -7.06 -6.00 -4.41
N LEU A 95 -8.14 -6.62 -3.94
CA LEU A 95 -8.38 -8.06 -4.11
C LEU A 95 -8.49 -8.44 -5.58
N HIS A 96 -9.19 -7.65 -6.41
CA HIS A 96 -9.26 -7.86 -7.85
C HIS A 96 -7.89 -7.71 -8.53
N ALA A 97 -7.09 -6.73 -8.09
CA ALA A 97 -5.71 -6.56 -8.56
C ALA A 97 -4.83 -7.78 -8.22
N ILE A 98 -4.96 -8.31 -7.00
CA ILE A 98 -4.25 -9.52 -6.58
C ILE A 98 -4.64 -10.71 -7.47
N HIS A 99 -5.93 -10.97 -7.67
CA HIS A 99 -6.44 -12.06 -8.51
C HIS A 99 -5.93 -11.94 -9.96
N LEU A 100 -5.96 -10.74 -10.53
CA LEU A 100 -5.41 -10.46 -11.85
C LEU A 100 -3.95 -10.90 -11.96
N LEU A 101 -3.12 -10.49 -11.00
CA LEU A 101 -1.67 -10.73 -11.05
C LEU A 101 -1.31 -12.19 -10.75
N GLU A 102 -2.04 -12.85 -9.85
CA GLU A 102 -1.86 -14.27 -9.58
C GLU A 102 -2.22 -15.18 -10.78
N SER A 103 -3.16 -14.75 -11.61
CA SER A 103 -3.53 -15.48 -12.82
C SER A 103 -2.65 -15.15 -14.03
N ARG A 104 -1.82 -14.09 -13.95
CA ARG A 104 -1.03 -13.62 -15.08
C ARG A 104 0.20 -14.50 -15.33
N PRO A 105 0.37 -15.04 -16.55
CA PRO A 105 1.60 -15.76 -16.93
C PRO A 105 2.84 -14.87 -16.84
N GLY A 106 3.97 -15.46 -16.46
CA GLY A 106 5.26 -14.75 -16.35
C GLY A 106 5.43 -13.96 -15.06
N LEU A 107 4.50 -14.05 -14.10
CA LEU A 107 4.62 -13.49 -12.75
C LEU A 107 4.66 -14.61 -11.69
N GLY A 108 5.44 -14.39 -10.64
CA GLY A 108 5.47 -15.24 -9.46
C GLY A 108 4.18 -15.09 -8.63
N LYS A 109 3.89 -16.10 -7.81
CA LYS A 109 2.67 -16.16 -6.99
C LYS A 109 2.79 -15.43 -5.64
N GLN A 110 3.99 -14.98 -5.29
CA GLN A 110 4.21 -14.26 -4.04
C GLN A 110 3.79 -12.80 -4.21
N ILE A 111 2.90 -12.35 -3.33
CA ILE A 111 2.37 -10.97 -3.33
C ILE A 111 2.87 -10.23 -2.09
N GLY A 112 3.45 -9.05 -2.31
CA GLY A 112 3.72 -8.04 -1.30
C GLY A 112 2.82 -6.84 -1.50
N LEU A 113 2.53 -6.11 -0.42
CA LEU A 113 1.69 -4.92 -0.46
C LEU A 113 2.45 -3.69 0.03
N PHE A 114 2.28 -2.59 -0.67
CA PHE A 114 2.67 -1.26 -0.20
C PHE A 114 1.45 -0.35 -0.19
N GLY A 115 1.26 0.41 0.89
CA GLY A 115 0.19 1.40 0.96
C GLY A 115 0.58 2.68 1.68
N SER A 116 0.19 3.83 1.11
CA SER A 116 0.43 5.15 1.70
C SER A 116 -0.89 5.74 2.20
N SER A 117 -0.93 6.25 3.44
CA SER A 117 -2.11 6.87 4.04
C SER A 117 -3.34 5.93 3.94
N MET A 118 -4.44 6.35 3.34
CA MET A 118 -5.61 5.49 3.09
C MET A 118 -5.25 4.18 2.38
N GLY A 119 -4.29 4.19 1.43
CA GLY A 119 -3.80 2.97 0.80
C GLY A 119 -3.13 2.02 1.80
N GLY A 120 -2.51 2.54 2.87
CA GLY A 120 -1.99 1.74 3.97
C GLY A 120 -3.11 1.04 4.76
N ALA A 121 -4.21 1.75 5.07
CA ALA A 121 -5.39 1.15 5.69
C ALA A 121 -5.99 0.03 4.81
N VAL A 122 -6.06 0.25 3.49
CA VAL A 122 -6.49 -0.78 2.52
C VAL A 122 -5.59 -2.01 2.56
N CYS A 123 -4.26 -1.83 2.58
CA CYS A 123 -3.32 -2.95 2.70
C CYS A 123 -3.49 -3.71 4.02
N LEU A 124 -3.66 -3.01 5.15
CA LEU A 124 -3.93 -3.62 6.45
C LEU A 124 -5.24 -4.42 6.45
N ARG A 125 -6.29 -3.84 5.87
CA ARG A 125 -7.61 -4.50 5.74
C ARG A 125 -7.51 -5.82 4.96
N VAL A 126 -6.87 -5.79 3.81
CA VAL A 126 -6.70 -7.00 2.97
C VAL A 126 -5.75 -8.01 3.62
N ALA A 127 -4.60 -7.56 4.16
CA ALA A 127 -3.64 -8.46 4.81
C ALA A 127 -4.18 -9.10 6.10
N SER A 128 -5.20 -8.52 6.73
CA SER A 128 -5.88 -9.12 7.89
C SER A 128 -6.81 -10.28 7.54
N GLU A 129 -7.23 -10.40 6.29
CA GLU A 129 -8.14 -11.47 5.83
C GLU A 129 -7.46 -12.46 4.90
N ARG A 130 -6.43 -12.02 4.19
CA ARG A 130 -5.70 -12.82 3.22
C ARG A 130 -4.20 -12.78 3.53
N PRO A 131 -3.52 -13.94 3.66
CA PRO A 131 -2.07 -14.00 3.81
C PRO A 131 -1.37 -13.37 2.59
N VAL A 132 -0.41 -12.47 2.87
CA VAL A 132 0.51 -11.90 1.89
C VAL A 132 1.95 -12.06 2.39
N ALA A 133 2.91 -12.04 1.48
CA ALA A 133 4.31 -12.34 1.81
C ALA A 133 4.98 -11.24 2.64
N ALA A 134 4.63 -9.97 2.38
CA ALA A 134 5.12 -8.82 3.12
C ALA A 134 4.18 -7.62 2.97
N VAL A 135 4.16 -6.77 3.98
CA VAL A 135 3.40 -5.50 3.97
C VAL A 135 4.34 -4.35 4.31
N VAL A 136 4.21 -3.24 3.59
CA VAL A 136 4.82 -1.95 3.96
C VAL A 136 3.73 -0.90 3.99
N THR A 137 3.64 -0.15 5.08
CA THR A 137 2.72 0.99 5.18
C THR A 137 3.50 2.27 5.45
N PHE A 138 3.03 3.38 4.88
CA PHE A 138 3.48 4.73 5.22
C PHE A 138 2.30 5.56 5.67
N ALA A 139 2.39 6.17 6.87
CA ALA A 139 1.40 7.08 7.43
C ALA A 139 -0.05 6.51 7.42
N ALA A 140 -0.19 5.20 7.69
CA ALA A 140 -1.47 4.49 7.59
C ALA A 140 -2.39 4.77 8.79
N PRO A 141 -3.64 5.21 8.59
CA PRO A 141 -4.61 5.28 9.65
C PRO A 141 -5.17 3.88 9.98
N VAL A 142 -5.33 3.59 11.28
CA VAL A 142 -6.00 2.37 11.76
C VAL A 142 -7.51 2.55 11.80
N ARG A 143 -7.96 3.78 11.99
CA ARG A 143 -9.37 4.15 11.98
C ARG A 143 -9.59 5.47 11.27
N SER A 144 -10.82 5.70 10.84
CA SER A 144 -11.19 7.02 10.31
C SER A 144 -10.94 8.07 11.38
N LEU A 145 -10.25 9.15 10.98
CA LEU A 145 -10.02 10.27 11.89
C LEU A 145 -11.38 10.91 12.21
N PRO A 146 -11.64 11.26 13.47
CA PRO A 146 -12.85 11.99 13.83
C PRO A 146 -12.93 13.25 12.96
N LEU A 147 -14.09 13.46 12.33
CA LEU A 147 -14.45 14.76 11.81
C LEU A 147 -14.60 15.66 13.04
N GLU A 148 -13.53 16.29 13.47
CA GLU A 148 -13.65 17.31 14.49
C GLU A 148 -14.62 18.34 13.94
N ARG A 149 -15.82 18.43 14.54
CA ARG A 149 -16.63 19.63 14.40
C ARG A 149 -15.72 20.77 14.83
N PRO A 150 -15.49 21.79 13.96
CA PRO A 150 -14.59 22.88 14.33
C PRO A 150 -15.03 23.40 15.70
N GLY A 151 -14.21 23.11 16.73
CA GLY A 151 -14.33 23.76 18.01
C GLY A 151 -14.15 25.24 17.74
N ARG A 152 -14.85 26.10 18.47
CA ARG A 152 -14.70 27.55 18.35
C ARG A 152 -13.22 27.90 18.43
N GLY A 153 -12.56 28.14 17.28
CA GLY A 153 -11.20 28.66 17.20
C GLY A 153 -10.16 27.89 16.38
N THR A 154 -10.39 26.63 15.96
CA THR A 154 -9.46 25.88 15.09
C THR A 154 -10.10 25.58 13.75
N GLN A 155 -9.65 26.22 12.69
CA GLN A 155 -10.02 25.81 11.32
C GLN A 155 -9.27 24.53 10.99
N ALA A 156 -10.00 23.47 10.59
CA ALA A 156 -9.38 22.30 10.01
C ALA A 156 -8.57 22.70 8.76
N SER A 157 -7.41 22.08 8.52
CA SER A 157 -6.66 22.35 7.30
C SER A 157 -7.55 22.07 6.07
N PRO A 158 -7.34 22.77 4.95
CA PRO A 158 -8.11 22.54 3.71
C PRO A 158 -8.05 21.07 3.28
N GLU A 159 -6.92 20.42 3.52
CA GLU A 159 -6.69 19.01 3.18
C GLU A 159 -7.52 18.07 4.05
N ARG A 160 -7.57 18.27 5.37
CA ARG A 160 -8.46 17.53 6.29
C ARG A 160 -9.93 17.70 5.89
N SER A 161 -10.36 18.92 5.58
CA SER A 161 -11.72 19.20 5.15
C SER A 161 -12.07 18.46 3.86
N ARG A 162 -11.15 18.42 2.90
CA ARG A 162 -11.32 17.68 1.64
C ARG A 162 -11.35 16.16 1.87
N MET A 163 -10.47 15.63 2.69
CA MET A 163 -10.48 14.19 3.04
C MET A 163 -11.81 13.80 3.70
N ALA A 164 -12.32 14.63 4.60
CA ALA A 164 -13.60 14.43 5.29
C ALA A 164 -14.80 14.44 4.34
N SER A 165 -14.78 15.26 3.29
CA SER A 165 -15.87 15.31 2.30
C SER A 165 -15.91 14.07 1.41
N VAL A 166 -14.81 13.37 1.27
CA VAL A 166 -14.65 12.18 0.42
C VAL A 166 -14.93 10.89 1.20
N LEU A 167 -14.35 10.74 2.39
CA LEU A 167 -14.49 9.52 3.20
C LEU A 167 -15.72 9.66 4.11
N ARG A 168 -16.85 9.13 3.66
CA ARG A 168 -18.16 9.27 4.37
C ARG A 168 -18.38 8.16 5.41
N GLU A 169 -17.74 7.01 5.23
CA GLU A 169 -17.91 5.85 6.10
C GLU A 169 -16.78 5.79 7.12
N ALA A 170 -17.15 5.61 8.39
CA ALA A 170 -16.20 5.35 9.45
C ALA A 170 -15.69 3.92 9.37
N PHE A 171 -14.41 3.73 9.70
CA PHE A 171 -13.81 2.40 9.82
C PHE A 171 -12.92 2.31 11.07
N ASP A 172 -12.74 1.09 11.57
CA ASP A 172 -11.78 0.75 12.63
C ASP A 172 -11.18 -0.64 12.36
N LEU A 173 -9.87 -0.69 12.21
CA LEU A 173 -9.09 -1.91 11.93
C LEU A 173 -8.45 -2.49 13.18
N GLY A 174 -8.59 -1.86 14.36
CA GLY A 174 -7.89 -2.27 15.59
C GLY A 174 -8.03 -3.75 15.89
N GLY A 175 -9.25 -4.28 15.82
CA GLY A 175 -9.54 -5.71 16.05
C GLY A 175 -9.01 -6.68 14.98
N ALA A 176 -8.57 -6.17 13.82
CA ALA A 176 -8.08 -6.97 12.70
C ALA A 176 -6.54 -7.06 12.65
N LEU A 177 -5.83 -6.12 13.28
CA LEU A 177 -4.37 -5.96 13.17
C LEU A 177 -3.59 -7.19 13.62
N GLY A 178 -4.09 -7.96 14.61
CA GLY A 178 -3.42 -9.17 15.11
C GLY A 178 -3.25 -10.29 14.07
N ARG A 179 -3.93 -10.20 12.93
CA ARG A 179 -3.80 -11.13 11.81
C ARG A 179 -2.76 -10.68 10.75
N VAL A 180 -2.36 -9.41 10.79
CA VAL A 180 -1.34 -8.86 9.88
C VAL A 180 0.05 -9.30 10.35
N ARG A 181 0.87 -9.82 9.43
CA ARG A 181 2.23 -10.30 9.71
C ARG A 181 3.21 -9.80 8.66
N ASN A 182 4.50 -9.89 8.97
CA ASN A 182 5.60 -9.46 8.10
C ASN A 182 5.40 -8.03 7.62
N ILE A 183 5.33 -7.09 8.57
CA ILE A 183 5.01 -5.70 8.29
C ILE A 183 6.13 -4.73 8.68
N LEU A 184 6.48 -3.83 7.76
CA LEU A 184 7.22 -2.61 8.03
C LEU A 184 6.25 -1.43 8.07
N VAL A 185 6.16 -0.76 9.21
CA VAL A 185 5.39 0.47 9.38
C VAL A 185 6.37 1.64 9.34
N VAL A 186 6.16 2.57 8.42
CA VAL A 186 6.92 3.82 8.32
C VAL A 186 5.99 4.98 8.63
N HIS A 187 6.42 5.91 9.48
CA HIS A 187 5.58 7.03 9.90
C HIS A 187 6.41 8.26 10.22
N GLY A 188 5.92 9.43 9.83
CA GLY A 188 6.53 10.71 10.19
C GLY A 188 6.19 11.09 11.64
N GLU A 189 7.18 11.49 12.42
CA GLU A 189 6.96 11.93 13.81
C GLU A 189 6.09 13.18 13.90
N ALA A 190 6.21 14.09 12.92
CA ALA A 190 5.45 15.33 12.82
C ALA A 190 4.29 15.24 11.84
N ASP A 191 3.72 14.03 11.62
CA ASP A 191 2.57 13.83 10.75
C ASP A 191 1.34 14.54 11.34
N GLU A 192 0.90 15.59 10.65
CA GLU A 192 -0.21 16.45 11.06
C GLU A 192 -1.59 15.91 10.67
N LEU A 193 -1.64 14.91 9.81
CA LEU A 193 -2.90 14.32 9.32
C LEU A 193 -3.23 13.01 10.06
N VAL A 194 -2.27 12.09 10.14
CA VAL A 194 -2.44 10.80 10.84
C VAL A 194 -1.49 10.75 12.02
N PRO A 195 -1.98 10.81 13.26
CA PRO A 195 -1.14 10.77 14.45
C PRO A 195 -0.24 9.53 14.50
N LEU A 196 1.01 9.67 14.97
CA LEU A 196 1.98 8.58 15.13
C LEU A 196 1.45 7.43 16.00
N SER A 197 0.47 7.70 16.87
CA SER A 197 -0.19 6.67 17.69
C SER A 197 -0.80 5.54 16.85
N HIS A 198 -1.24 5.80 15.62
CA HIS A 198 -1.71 4.76 14.70
C HIS A 198 -0.61 3.77 14.33
N ALA A 199 0.62 4.26 14.11
CA ALA A 199 1.77 3.39 13.83
C ALA A 199 2.13 2.53 15.05
N HIS A 200 2.10 3.10 16.24
CA HIS A 200 2.32 2.35 17.48
C HIS A 200 1.24 1.28 17.71
N GLU A 201 -0.01 1.58 17.39
CA GLU A 201 -1.11 0.61 17.48
C GLU A 201 -0.93 -0.55 16.50
N ILE A 202 -0.55 -0.26 15.23
CA ILE A 202 -0.26 -1.31 14.25
C ILE A 202 0.84 -2.25 14.78
N ILE A 203 1.95 -1.69 15.23
CA ILE A 203 3.08 -2.47 15.74
C ILE A 203 2.74 -3.21 17.03
N GLY A 204 1.92 -2.59 17.90
CA GLY A 204 1.48 -3.23 19.14
C GLY A 204 0.70 -4.53 18.92
N HIS A 205 -0.10 -4.60 17.85
CA HIS A 205 -1.00 -5.73 17.60
C HIS A 205 -0.51 -6.68 16.49
N ALA A 206 0.23 -6.19 15.49
CA ALA A 206 0.69 -7.02 14.37
C ALA A 206 1.58 -8.18 14.84
N GLY A 207 1.48 -9.31 14.12
CA GLY A 207 2.34 -10.49 14.35
C GLY A 207 3.73 -10.34 13.72
N GLU A 208 4.68 -11.11 14.24
CA GLU A 208 6.05 -11.14 13.74
C GLU A 208 6.18 -11.76 12.33
N PRO A 209 7.24 -11.39 11.57
CA PRO A 209 8.15 -10.27 11.85
C PRO A 209 7.46 -8.90 11.65
N LYS A 210 7.84 -7.91 12.47
CA LYS A 210 7.32 -6.55 12.39
C LYS A 210 8.40 -5.54 12.75
N ARG A 211 8.32 -4.34 12.15
CA ARG A 211 9.25 -3.25 12.45
C ARG A 211 8.58 -1.90 12.27
N LEU A 212 8.88 -0.96 13.18
CA LEU A 212 8.51 0.43 13.07
C LEU A 212 9.73 1.27 12.68
N LEU A 213 9.58 2.11 11.68
CA LEU A 213 10.52 3.17 11.29
C LEU A 213 9.84 4.52 11.48
N VAL A 214 10.23 5.24 12.53
CA VAL A 214 9.77 6.61 12.77
C VAL A 214 10.74 7.59 12.14
N GLN A 215 10.25 8.40 11.21
CA GLN A 215 11.04 9.46 10.57
C GLN A 215 10.97 10.73 11.42
N LYS A 216 12.07 11.07 12.09
CA LYS A 216 12.15 12.21 13.01
C LYS A 216 11.87 13.52 12.28
N GLY A 217 10.88 14.27 12.77
CA GLY A 217 10.40 15.50 12.12
C GLY A 217 9.75 15.30 10.77
N GLY A 218 9.47 14.04 10.37
CA GLY A 218 8.80 13.70 9.10
C GLY A 218 7.34 14.09 9.11
N ASP A 219 6.86 14.62 8.00
CA ASP A 219 5.47 15.01 7.74
C ASP A 219 4.67 13.90 7.03
N HIS A 220 3.35 14.12 6.86
CA HIS A 220 2.45 13.19 6.17
C HIS A 220 2.84 12.94 4.70
N LEU A 221 3.41 13.94 4.03
CA LEU A 221 3.75 13.84 2.61
C LEU A 221 5.13 13.20 2.36
N MET A 222 5.96 13.05 3.40
CA MET A 222 7.37 12.67 3.31
C MET A 222 8.14 13.68 2.45
N SER A 223 8.03 14.96 2.80
CA SER A 223 8.57 16.07 1.98
C SER A 223 10.09 16.08 1.93
N ALA A 224 10.78 15.64 2.99
CA ALA A 224 12.24 15.64 3.06
C ALA A 224 12.85 14.55 2.17
N ALA A 225 13.80 14.92 1.29
CA ALA A 225 14.48 13.99 0.40
C ALA A 225 15.23 12.87 1.15
N THR A 226 15.77 13.17 2.35
CA THR A 226 16.41 12.17 3.21
C THR A 226 15.43 11.12 3.69
N HIS A 227 14.21 11.51 4.07
CA HIS A 227 13.14 10.58 4.46
C HIS A 227 12.69 9.72 3.29
N GLN A 228 12.58 10.32 2.09
CA GLN A 228 12.25 9.57 0.87
C GLN A 228 13.31 8.51 0.56
N ALA A 229 14.60 8.87 0.61
CA ALA A 229 15.69 7.93 0.35
C ALA A 229 15.74 6.80 1.38
N GLU A 230 15.56 7.11 2.66
CA GLU A 230 15.47 6.13 3.74
C GLU A 230 14.30 5.18 3.52
N PHE A 231 13.10 5.72 3.27
CA PHE A 231 11.90 4.94 2.99
C PHE A 231 12.10 3.98 1.81
N ILE A 232 12.59 4.46 0.68
CA ILE A 232 12.78 3.63 -0.52
C ILE A 232 13.73 2.47 -0.22
N ARG A 233 14.86 2.74 0.45
CA ARG A 233 15.82 1.71 0.85
C ARG A 233 15.19 0.66 1.77
N GLU A 234 14.58 1.10 2.88
CA GLU A 234 14.05 0.18 3.88
C GLU A 234 12.83 -0.61 3.37
N ALA A 235 11.93 0.05 2.65
CA ALA A 235 10.74 -0.57 2.09
C ALA A 235 11.08 -1.62 1.01
N SER A 236 11.95 -1.27 0.06
CA SER A 236 12.34 -2.21 -1.00
C SER A 236 13.08 -3.44 -0.46
N LEU A 237 13.95 -3.27 0.53
CA LEU A 237 14.64 -4.38 1.19
C LEU A 237 13.67 -5.26 1.99
N TRP A 238 12.73 -4.67 2.74
CA TRP A 238 11.72 -5.43 3.48
C TRP A 238 10.86 -6.29 2.56
N LEU A 239 10.35 -5.69 1.48
CA LEU A 239 9.58 -6.40 0.46
C LEU A 239 10.39 -7.51 -0.21
N SER A 240 11.65 -7.23 -0.59
CA SER A 240 12.51 -8.24 -1.22
C SER A 240 12.77 -9.42 -0.30
N ASN A 241 13.06 -9.18 0.96
CA ASN A 241 13.29 -10.23 1.94
C ASN A 241 12.02 -11.09 2.17
N GLY A 242 10.87 -10.46 2.36
CA GLY A 242 9.60 -11.17 2.56
C GLY A 242 9.16 -12.00 1.37
N LEU A 243 9.36 -11.47 0.14
CA LEU A 243 8.94 -12.13 -1.09
C LEU A 243 9.87 -13.25 -1.56
N LYS A 244 11.16 -13.22 -1.21
CA LYS A 244 12.16 -14.21 -1.64
C LYS A 244 12.36 -15.35 -0.65
N HIS A 245 12.06 -15.14 0.64
CA HIS A 245 12.33 -16.09 1.71
C HIS A 245 11.09 -16.81 2.25
N VAL A 246 9.98 -16.81 1.53
CA VAL A 246 8.81 -17.61 1.93
C VAL A 246 9.19 -19.09 1.83
N ARG A 247 9.48 -19.72 2.98
CA ARG A 247 9.58 -21.19 3.05
C ARG A 247 8.22 -21.76 2.63
N PRO A 248 8.16 -22.76 1.72
CA PRO A 248 6.91 -23.45 1.46
C PRO A 248 6.36 -23.95 2.80
N SER A 249 5.09 -23.68 3.07
CA SER A 249 4.39 -24.26 4.23
C SER A 249 4.59 -25.77 4.21
N PRO A 250 4.93 -26.43 5.31
CA PRO A 250 5.00 -27.87 5.35
C PRO A 250 3.63 -28.42 4.96
N ILE A 251 3.57 -29.14 3.85
CA ILE A 251 2.38 -29.86 3.41
C ILE A 251 2.01 -30.80 4.58
N SER A 252 0.87 -30.52 5.22
CA SER A 252 0.29 -31.44 6.19
C SER A 252 0.04 -32.77 5.49
N ARG A 253 0.90 -33.77 5.75
CA ARG A 253 0.66 -35.14 5.29
C ARG A 253 -0.66 -35.59 5.86
N PRO A 254 -1.56 -36.17 5.07
CA PRO A 254 -2.76 -36.79 5.61
C PRO A 254 -2.32 -37.87 6.60
N ARG A 255 -2.88 -37.85 7.80
CA ARG A 255 -2.76 -38.95 8.74
C ARG A 255 -3.44 -40.16 8.07
N THR A 256 -2.65 -41.12 7.65
CA THR A 256 -3.15 -42.46 7.30
C THR A 256 -3.69 -43.09 8.60
N ALA A 257 -4.96 -43.41 8.57
CA ALA A 257 -5.63 -44.21 9.59
C ALA A 257 -5.17 -45.67 9.54
#